data_e0c2d70e1c5b5ef3242470e69d1a4aa4
#
_entry.id   e0c2d70e1c5b5ef3242470e69d1a4aa4
#
_cell.length_a   1.000
_cell.length_b   1.000
_cell.length_c   1.000
_cell.angle_alpha   90.00
_cell.angle_beta   90.00
_cell.angle_gamma   90.00
#
_symmetry.space_group_name_H-M   'P 1'
#
loop_
_entity.id
_entity.type
_entity.pdbx_description
1 polymer ?
#
loop_
_entity_poly.entity_id
_entity_poly.type
_entity_poly.pdbx_seq_one_letter_code
_entity_poly.pdbx_strand_id
1 'polypeptide(L)'
;MAVTALYVHVPFCAQKCRYCDFDSRSFASCDLDAALDSYFEQLYARLDAFGKAGALDQIRTVYVGGGTPSLAGERLVELARRIRAWCAPVEFTCEANPESMTAELAAALAKVGVTRVSLGVQTLDNAELTAIGRIHDADRALSAIATVKNAGLDVSCDLMCGLPGQTAASWKRTLDGVLTAAPHHVSVYPLTLEEGTPLYRMACRDESLEPDEDFQAACMDVARELLGAAGYHPYEVASYALDGHECAHNIAYWTGRGYLGLGRSAAGMLDAEDFDRLAGLFPGVSPRGDAYRVRLVQRDDDATAFEVEHLSQREAAAEDLMLACRMTRGVASDLLVRAARVIPADELAAACDRALELGLATWVPETLGVHEGPFTSADVVAGHVRARLAPTHLGWLDGNVLFELFWDLA
;
A
#
# COMPACT_ATOMS: atom_id res chain seq x y z
N MET A 1 -10.08 -6.85 17.35
CA MET A 1 -8.81 -6.53 16.65
C MET A 1 -8.53 -5.07 16.93
N ALA A 2 -7.40 -4.69 17.48
CA ALA A 2 -7.17 -3.28 17.78
C ALA A 2 -6.88 -2.50 16.48
N VAL A 3 -7.47 -1.31 16.35
CA VAL A 3 -7.15 -0.37 15.27
C VAL A 3 -5.76 0.20 15.51
N THR A 4 -4.81 -0.12 14.63
CA THR A 4 -3.40 0.23 14.82
C THR A 4 -2.80 1.08 13.71
N ALA A 5 -3.54 1.30 12.62
CA ALA A 5 -3.11 2.09 11.48
C ALA A 5 -4.12 3.19 11.15
N LEU A 6 -3.62 4.35 10.72
CA LEU A 6 -4.41 5.46 10.22
C LEU A 6 -3.94 5.81 8.81
N TYR A 7 -4.83 5.69 7.83
CA TYR A 7 -4.65 6.22 6.49
C TYR A 7 -5.37 7.54 6.33
N VAL A 8 -4.69 8.54 5.79
CA VAL A 8 -5.28 9.85 5.50
C VAL A 8 -5.16 10.12 4.01
N HIS A 9 -6.28 10.34 3.34
CA HIS A 9 -6.31 10.62 1.91
C HIS A 9 -6.34 12.11 1.62
N VAL A 10 -5.46 12.59 0.75
CA VAL A 10 -5.37 13.98 0.27
C VAL A 10 -5.56 13.97 -1.25
N PRO A 11 -6.78 14.25 -1.77
CA PRO A 11 -7.16 14.00 -3.16
C PRO A 11 -6.75 15.13 -4.13
N PHE A 12 -5.57 15.74 -3.96
CA PHE A 12 -5.14 16.88 -4.78
C PHE A 12 -3.84 16.59 -5.51
N CYS A 13 -3.81 16.91 -6.80
CA CYS A 13 -2.61 16.86 -7.65
C CYS A 13 -2.43 18.18 -8.40
N ALA A 14 -1.18 18.57 -8.63
CA ALA A 14 -0.88 19.66 -9.54
C ALA A 14 -1.32 19.30 -10.99
N GLN A 15 -1.07 18.05 -11.38
CA GLN A 15 -1.51 17.47 -12.64
C GLN A 15 -1.82 15.99 -12.42
N LYS A 16 -2.94 15.50 -12.98
CA LYS A 16 -3.25 14.07 -12.93
C LYS A 16 -2.43 13.33 -14.00
N CYS A 17 -1.67 12.31 -13.57
CA CYS A 17 -0.89 11.47 -14.47
C CYS A 17 -1.79 10.65 -15.39
N ARG A 18 -1.28 10.26 -16.59
CA ARG A 18 -2.10 9.60 -17.61
C ARG A 18 -2.54 8.20 -17.24
N TYR A 19 -1.79 7.52 -16.37
CA TYR A 19 -2.06 6.16 -15.90
C TYR A 19 -2.88 6.07 -14.61
N CYS A 20 -2.99 7.20 -13.86
CA CYS A 20 -3.47 7.18 -12.48
C CYS A 20 -4.99 7.10 -12.41
N ASP A 21 -5.50 6.10 -11.69
CA ASP A 21 -6.92 5.87 -11.38
C ASP A 21 -7.32 6.38 -9.99
N PHE A 22 -6.36 6.78 -9.15
CA PHE A 22 -6.63 7.26 -7.80
C PHE A 22 -7.68 8.38 -7.80
N ASP A 23 -8.56 8.38 -6.80
CA ASP A 23 -9.48 9.48 -6.58
C ASP A 23 -8.72 10.76 -6.23
N SER A 24 -8.35 11.49 -7.26
CA SER A 24 -7.60 12.74 -7.15
C SER A 24 -8.12 13.77 -8.13
N ARG A 25 -8.02 15.04 -7.73
CA ARG A 25 -8.49 16.20 -8.49
C ARG A 25 -7.31 17.10 -8.81
N SER A 26 -7.27 17.60 -10.05
CA SER A 26 -6.37 18.70 -10.42
C SER A 26 -7.19 19.97 -10.58
N PHE A 27 -6.69 21.07 -10.08
CA PHE A 27 -7.35 22.38 -10.12
C PHE A 27 -6.54 23.38 -10.95
N ALA A 28 -7.23 24.32 -11.58
CA ALA A 28 -6.57 25.53 -12.05
C ALA A 28 -5.95 26.26 -10.85
N SER A 29 -4.77 26.83 -11.03
CA SER A 29 -3.97 27.40 -9.94
C SER A 29 -4.68 28.46 -9.08
N CYS A 30 -5.70 29.11 -9.60
CA CYS A 30 -6.48 30.12 -8.85
C CYS A 30 -7.48 29.54 -7.84
N ASP A 31 -7.88 28.26 -7.97
CA ASP A 31 -8.90 27.65 -7.14
C ASP A 31 -8.32 26.62 -6.14
N LEU A 32 -7.04 26.27 -6.31
CA LEU A 32 -6.40 25.19 -5.54
C LEU A 32 -6.29 25.53 -4.05
N ASP A 33 -5.84 26.77 -3.70
CA ASP A 33 -5.65 27.15 -2.30
C ASP A 33 -6.97 27.15 -1.52
N ALA A 34 -8.03 27.68 -2.09
CA ALA A 34 -9.35 27.68 -1.45
C ALA A 34 -9.91 26.25 -1.29
N ALA A 35 -9.69 25.38 -2.26
CA ALA A 35 -10.08 23.98 -2.19
C ALA A 35 -9.30 23.22 -1.11
N LEU A 36 -7.99 23.46 -1.03
CA LEU A 36 -7.14 22.89 0.02
C LEU A 36 -7.56 23.37 1.40
N ASP A 37 -7.77 24.68 1.59
CA ASP A 37 -8.21 25.25 2.88
C ASP A 37 -9.52 24.58 3.35
N SER A 38 -10.54 24.57 2.48
CA SER A 38 -11.83 23.96 2.79
C SER A 38 -11.72 22.48 3.15
N TYR A 39 -10.92 21.72 2.39
CA TYR A 39 -10.73 20.28 2.64
C TYR A 39 -9.99 20.01 3.93
N PHE A 40 -8.89 20.73 4.18
CA PHE A 40 -8.08 20.52 5.37
C PHE A 40 -8.80 20.98 6.65
N GLU A 41 -9.66 22.00 6.61
CA GLU A 41 -10.52 22.37 7.76
C GLU A 41 -11.44 21.21 8.16
N GLN A 42 -12.09 20.55 7.19
CA GLN A 42 -12.93 19.38 7.43
C GLN A 42 -12.11 18.20 7.95
N LEU A 43 -10.93 17.96 7.34
CA LEU A 43 -10.01 16.89 7.73
C LEU A 43 -9.54 17.06 9.18
N TYR A 44 -9.21 18.29 9.60
CA TYR A 44 -8.82 18.61 10.98
C TYR A 44 -9.96 18.38 11.96
N ALA A 45 -11.17 18.86 11.64
CA ALA A 45 -12.34 18.66 12.48
C ALA A 45 -12.66 17.17 12.66
N ARG A 46 -12.52 16.38 11.61
CA ARG A 46 -12.74 14.94 11.61
C ARG A 46 -11.68 14.20 12.43
N LEU A 47 -10.40 14.56 12.26
CA LEU A 47 -9.30 14.03 13.06
C LEU A 47 -9.50 14.29 14.55
N ASP A 48 -9.92 15.52 14.92
CA ASP A 48 -10.21 15.88 16.31
C ASP A 48 -11.40 15.08 16.86
N ALA A 49 -12.42 14.78 16.05
CA ALA A 49 -13.52 13.91 16.45
C ALA A 49 -13.04 12.48 16.74
N PHE A 50 -12.17 11.92 15.88
CA PHE A 50 -11.55 10.61 16.09
C PHE A 50 -10.71 10.58 17.39
N GLY A 51 -9.89 11.61 17.61
CA GLY A 51 -9.10 11.73 18.84
C GLY A 51 -9.97 11.77 20.12
N LYS A 52 -11.01 12.62 20.11
CA LYS A 52 -11.95 12.73 21.25
C LYS A 52 -12.71 11.44 21.54
N ALA A 53 -12.96 10.62 20.53
CA ALA A 53 -13.62 9.31 20.69
C ALA A 53 -12.64 8.19 21.10
N GLY A 54 -11.33 8.49 21.31
CA GLY A 54 -10.31 7.50 21.62
C GLY A 54 -9.97 6.55 20.46
N ALA A 55 -10.36 6.91 19.23
CA ALA A 55 -10.10 6.09 18.03
C ALA A 55 -8.62 6.04 17.66
N LEU A 56 -7.84 7.01 18.12
CA LEU A 56 -6.42 7.17 17.80
C LEU A 56 -5.46 6.64 18.87
N ASP A 57 -5.96 6.14 20.00
CA ASP A 57 -5.14 5.78 21.17
C ASP A 57 -4.13 4.64 20.90
N GLN A 58 -4.48 3.72 19.99
CA GLN A 58 -3.68 2.53 19.66
C GLN A 58 -2.91 2.65 18.34
N ILE A 59 -2.96 3.82 17.68
CA ILE A 59 -2.34 4.02 16.36
C ILE A 59 -0.81 3.89 16.47
N ARG A 60 -0.26 2.97 15.68
CA ARG A 60 1.17 2.69 15.57
C ARG A 60 1.77 3.19 14.28
N THR A 61 0.97 3.23 13.21
CA THR A 61 1.40 3.70 11.90
C THR A 61 0.43 4.72 11.33
N VAL A 62 0.96 5.75 10.69
CA VAL A 62 0.19 6.76 9.95
C VAL A 62 0.74 6.84 8.55
N TYR A 63 -0.17 6.86 7.58
CA TYR A 63 0.17 7.03 6.17
C TYR A 63 -0.72 8.12 5.55
N VAL A 64 -0.14 9.21 5.10
CA VAL A 64 -0.82 10.29 4.39
C VAL A 64 -0.52 10.16 2.91
N GLY A 65 -1.51 9.73 2.14
CA GLY A 65 -1.37 9.42 0.72
C GLY A 65 -2.50 9.99 -0.13
N GLY A 66 -2.61 9.49 -1.35
CA GLY A 66 -3.70 9.79 -2.28
C GLY A 66 -3.26 10.43 -3.58
N GLY A 67 -3.51 11.72 -3.77
CA GLY A 67 -3.04 12.47 -4.93
C GLY A 67 -1.57 12.86 -4.77
N THR A 68 -1.34 14.01 -4.19
CA THR A 68 0.00 14.52 -3.89
C THR A 68 -0.05 15.31 -2.57
N PRO A 69 0.03 14.66 -1.41
CA PRO A 69 -0.08 15.33 -0.12
C PRO A 69 0.89 16.49 0.07
N SER A 70 2.12 16.36 -0.43
CA SER A 70 3.15 17.43 -0.36
C SER A 70 2.76 18.74 -1.05
N LEU A 71 1.78 18.70 -1.97
CA LEU A 71 1.25 19.91 -2.62
C LEU A 71 0.54 20.83 -1.62
N ALA A 72 0.03 20.28 -0.51
CA ALA A 72 -0.66 21.05 0.52
C ALA A 72 0.28 21.90 1.41
N GLY A 73 1.60 21.70 1.34
CA GLY A 73 2.58 22.55 2.03
C GLY A 73 2.36 22.61 3.54
N GLU A 74 2.18 23.84 4.06
CA GLU A 74 1.96 24.08 5.50
C GLU A 74 0.73 23.38 6.08
N ARG A 75 -0.32 23.13 5.26
CA ARG A 75 -1.52 22.41 5.69
C ARG A 75 -1.19 20.95 6.01
N LEU A 76 -0.28 20.32 5.25
CA LEU A 76 0.21 18.97 5.55
C LEU A 76 1.02 18.95 6.85
N VAL A 77 1.85 19.99 7.09
CA VAL A 77 2.63 20.12 8.35
C VAL A 77 1.69 20.28 9.53
N GLU A 78 0.62 21.09 9.40
CA GLU A 78 -0.41 21.25 10.43
C GLU A 78 -1.15 19.94 10.71
N LEU A 79 -1.52 19.18 9.65
CA LEU A 79 -2.13 17.87 9.77
C LEU A 79 -1.23 16.93 10.58
N ALA A 80 0.04 16.85 10.22
CA ALA A 80 1.02 16.00 10.91
C ALA A 80 1.16 16.39 12.39
N ARG A 81 1.20 17.68 12.72
CA ARG A 81 1.25 18.17 14.10
C ARG A 81 -0.01 17.79 14.90
N ARG A 82 -1.19 17.91 14.30
CA ARG A 82 -2.45 17.51 14.94
C ARG A 82 -2.53 16.00 15.17
N ILE A 83 -2.09 15.19 14.19
CA ILE A 83 -2.01 13.74 14.37
C ILE A 83 -1.10 13.39 15.54
N ARG A 84 0.08 14.01 15.63
CA ARG A 84 1.03 13.81 16.72
C ARG A 84 0.50 14.27 18.09
N ALA A 85 -0.43 15.19 18.15
CA ALA A 85 -1.08 15.59 19.39
C ALA A 85 -2.03 14.50 19.93
N TRP A 86 -2.60 13.65 19.05
CA TRP A 86 -3.52 12.59 19.42
C TRP A 86 -2.85 11.22 19.60
N CYS A 87 -1.79 10.93 18.87
CA CYS A 87 -1.11 9.63 18.92
C CYS A 87 0.40 9.76 18.71
N ALA A 88 1.14 8.71 19.09
CA ALA A 88 2.60 8.63 18.94
C ALA A 88 3.00 7.46 18.03
N PRO A 89 2.70 7.54 16.71
CA PRO A 89 3.03 6.46 15.79
C PRO A 89 4.54 6.25 15.72
N VAL A 90 4.95 4.99 15.57
CA VAL A 90 6.36 4.61 15.38
C VAL A 90 6.80 4.82 13.93
N GLU A 91 5.83 4.78 13.00
CA GLU A 91 6.04 5.11 11.59
C GLU A 91 5.00 6.14 11.15
N PHE A 92 5.47 7.21 10.52
CA PHE A 92 4.63 8.25 9.95
C PHE A 92 5.12 8.58 8.56
N THR A 93 4.43 8.07 7.55
CA THR A 93 4.75 8.25 6.13
C THR A 93 3.88 9.33 5.50
N CYS A 94 4.48 10.17 4.65
CA CYS A 94 3.78 11.08 3.75
C CYS A 94 4.22 10.84 2.31
N GLU A 95 3.26 10.73 1.38
CA GLU A 95 3.55 10.71 -0.05
C GLU A 95 3.88 12.10 -0.58
N ALA A 96 4.76 12.12 -1.57
CA ALA A 96 5.14 13.32 -2.26
C ALA A 96 5.51 13.05 -3.72
N ASN A 97 5.34 14.08 -4.54
CA ASN A 97 5.97 14.09 -5.86
C ASN A 97 7.25 14.92 -5.83
N PRO A 98 8.24 14.57 -6.66
CA PRO A 98 9.52 15.30 -6.70
C PRO A 98 9.38 16.82 -6.87
N GLU A 99 8.44 17.27 -7.70
CA GLU A 99 8.22 18.69 -7.98
C GLU A 99 7.73 19.49 -6.79
N SER A 100 6.99 18.87 -5.85
CA SER A 100 6.39 19.53 -4.67
C SER A 100 7.22 19.38 -3.39
N MET A 101 8.26 18.53 -3.39
CA MET A 101 9.12 18.34 -2.21
C MET A 101 10.25 19.38 -2.18
N THR A 102 10.14 20.35 -1.28
CA THR A 102 11.18 21.36 -1.04
C THR A 102 11.97 21.07 0.24
N ALA A 103 13.12 21.71 0.40
CA ALA A 103 13.95 21.56 1.60
C ALA A 103 13.22 22.06 2.86
N GLU A 104 12.48 23.15 2.72
CA GLU A 104 11.69 23.75 3.79
C GLU A 104 10.57 22.81 4.23
N LEU A 105 9.84 22.21 3.28
CA LEU A 105 8.77 21.26 3.57
C LEU A 105 9.33 19.99 4.24
N ALA A 106 10.40 19.40 3.70
CA ALA A 106 11.04 18.23 4.27
C ALA A 106 11.49 18.46 5.73
N ALA A 107 12.14 19.60 5.99
CA ALA A 107 12.57 19.98 7.33
C ALA A 107 11.37 20.22 8.28
N ALA A 108 10.30 20.85 7.80
CA ALA A 108 9.09 21.08 8.59
C ALA A 108 8.38 19.75 8.95
N LEU A 109 8.28 18.81 8.00
CA LEU A 109 7.72 17.48 8.23
C LEU A 109 8.54 16.67 9.24
N ALA A 110 9.87 16.68 9.11
CA ALA A 110 10.77 16.05 10.09
C ALA A 110 10.57 16.62 11.49
N LYS A 111 10.49 17.95 11.61
CA LYS A 111 10.30 18.64 12.90
C LYS A 111 8.98 18.27 13.60
N VAL A 112 7.92 18.00 12.85
CA VAL A 112 6.62 17.60 13.41
C VAL A 112 6.50 16.09 13.59
N GLY A 113 7.58 15.31 13.31
CA GLY A 113 7.68 13.90 13.62
C GLY A 113 7.18 12.96 12.53
N VAL A 114 7.08 13.41 11.29
CA VAL A 114 7.07 12.49 10.12
C VAL A 114 8.38 11.72 10.13
N THR A 115 8.35 10.45 9.78
CA THR A 115 9.55 9.57 9.78
C THR A 115 9.98 9.18 8.38
N ARG A 116 9.05 9.13 7.41
CA ARG A 116 9.30 8.70 6.04
C ARG A 116 8.59 9.58 5.02
N VAL A 117 9.20 9.76 3.87
CA VAL A 117 8.56 10.31 2.67
C VAL A 117 8.63 9.27 1.55
N SER A 118 7.49 8.94 0.92
CA SER A 118 7.42 8.14 -0.29
C SER A 118 7.37 9.06 -1.50
N LEU A 119 8.34 8.94 -2.40
CA LEU A 119 8.50 9.77 -3.59
C LEU A 119 8.07 9.02 -4.84
N GLY A 120 7.07 9.54 -5.54
CA GLY A 120 6.64 9.02 -6.84
C GLY A 120 7.66 9.34 -7.94
N VAL A 121 8.77 8.64 -7.97
CA VAL A 121 9.87 8.81 -8.95
C VAL A 121 9.50 8.25 -10.32
N GLN A 122 8.93 7.05 -10.35
CA GLN A 122 8.48 6.24 -11.49
C GLN A 122 9.62 5.76 -12.39
N THR A 123 10.41 6.65 -12.95
CA THR A 123 11.57 6.39 -13.81
C THR A 123 12.55 7.57 -13.76
N LEU A 124 13.79 7.35 -14.17
CA LEU A 124 14.79 8.39 -14.39
C LEU A 124 15.05 8.66 -15.88
N ASP A 125 14.10 8.28 -16.75
CA ASP A 125 14.13 8.62 -18.18
C ASP A 125 13.07 9.70 -18.47
N ASN A 126 13.51 10.85 -18.99
CA ASN A 126 12.64 12.00 -19.20
C ASN A 126 11.58 11.78 -20.30
N ALA A 127 11.86 10.91 -21.27
CA ALA A 127 10.88 10.57 -22.30
C ALA A 127 9.76 9.70 -21.72
N GLU A 128 10.10 8.72 -20.87
CA GLU A 128 9.13 7.89 -20.17
C GLU A 128 8.29 8.73 -19.18
N LEU A 129 8.90 9.64 -18.40
CA LEU A 129 8.17 10.58 -17.54
C LEU A 129 7.15 11.42 -18.32
N THR A 130 7.55 11.94 -19.49
CA THR A 130 6.67 12.72 -20.37
C THR A 130 5.53 11.84 -20.91
N ALA A 131 5.82 10.60 -21.30
CA ALA A 131 4.84 9.66 -21.84
C ALA A 131 3.72 9.35 -20.84
N ILE A 132 4.03 9.25 -19.55
CA ILE A 132 3.05 8.99 -18.48
C ILE A 132 2.47 10.27 -17.86
N GLY A 133 2.86 11.46 -18.36
CA GLY A 133 2.31 12.75 -17.91
C GLY A 133 2.85 13.25 -16.58
N ARG A 134 4.10 12.91 -16.23
CA ARG A 134 4.80 13.51 -15.08
C ARG A 134 5.31 14.90 -15.46
N ILE A 135 5.37 15.79 -14.46
CA ILE A 135 5.80 17.19 -14.64
C ILE A 135 7.24 17.43 -14.13
N HIS A 136 7.80 16.50 -13.38
CA HIS A 136 9.20 16.52 -12.97
C HIS A 136 10.08 15.76 -13.99
N ASP A 137 11.37 16.03 -13.95
CA ASP A 137 12.41 15.32 -14.69
C ASP A 137 13.29 14.46 -13.74
N ALA A 138 14.21 13.70 -14.32
CA ALA A 138 15.11 12.81 -13.58
C ALA A 138 15.98 13.56 -12.57
N ASP A 139 16.50 14.73 -12.93
CA ASP A 139 17.36 15.54 -12.04
C ASP A 139 16.56 16.03 -10.82
N ARG A 140 15.30 16.42 -11.04
CA ARG A 140 14.39 16.82 -9.96
C ARG A 140 14.06 15.65 -9.04
N ALA A 141 13.86 14.44 -9.59
CA ALA A 141 13.63 13.25 -8.81
C ALA A 141 14.82 12.91 -7.90
N LEU A 142 16.04 12.90 -8.44
CA LEU A 142 17.27 12.68 -7.67
C LEU A 142 17.50 13.76 -6.61
N SER A 143 17.24 15.03 -6.95
CA SER A 143 17.31 16.16 -6.01
C SER A 143 16.30 16.01 -4.87
N ALA A 144 15.08 15.54 -5.13
CA ALA A 144 14.06 15.31 -4.10
C ALA A 144 14.49 14.21 -3.13
N ILE A 145 15.06 13.10 -3.61
CA ILE A 145 15.62 12.03 -2.77
C ILE A 145 16.67 12.62 -1.82
N ALA A 146 17.62 13.36 -2.36
CA ALA A 146 18.66 14.01 -1.55
C ALA A 146 18.09 15.01 -0.53
N THR A 147 17.07 15.78 -0.92
CA THR A 147 16.38 16.75 -0.05
C THR A 147 15.75 16.06 1.16
N VAL A 148 15.03 14.96 0.96
CA VAL A 148 14.38 14.21 2.04
C VAL A 148 15.42 13.57 2.96
N LYS A 149 16.48 12.96 2.41
CA LYS A 149 17.60 12.39 3.19
C LYS A 149 18.29 13.43 4.05
N ASN A 150 18.56 14.61 3.48
CA ASN A 150 19.23 15.71 4.19
C ASN A 150 18.38 16.27 5.34
N ALA A 151 17.06 16.11 5.30
CA ALA A 151 16.16 16.45 6.40
C ALA A 151 16.13 15.35 7.51
N GLY A 152 16.86 14.25 7.33
CA GLY A 152 16.91 13.13 8.29
C GLY A 152 15.67 12.23 8.26
N LEU A 153 14.94 12.23 7.14
CA LEU A 153 13.78 11.37 6.92
C LEU A 153 14.18 10.11 6.13
N ASP A 154 13.50 9.01 6.40
CA ASP A 154 13.56 7.84 5.53
C ASP A 154 12.96 8.18 4.16
N VAL A 155 13.57 7.64 3.10
CA VAL A 155 13.09 7.81 1.72
C VAL A 155 12.60 6.48 1.19
N SER A 156 11.37 6.45 0.69
CA SER A 156 10.86 5.45 -0.23
C SER A 156 10.85 6.03 -1.65
N CYS A 157 11.20 5.22 -2.65
CA CYS A 157 11.07 5.56 -4.06
C CYS A 157 10.12 4.60 -4.73
N ASP A 158 9.07 5.12 -5.35
CA ASP A 158 8.13 4.32 -6.13
C ASP A 158 8.56 4.36 -7.60
N LEU A 159 8.80 3.17 -8.18
CA LEU A 159 9.24 2.97 -9.55
C LEU A 159 8.19 2.19 -10.34
N MET A 160 8.14 2.41 -11.65
CA MET A 160 7.22 1.69 -12.54
C MET A 160 7.98 1.05 -13.70
N CYS A 161 7.67 -0.20 -14.00
CA CYS A 161 8.17 -0.91 -15.18
C CYS A 161 7.05 -1.18 -16.20
N GLY A 162 7.42 -1.42 -17.45
CA GLY A 162 6.48 -1.58 -18.56
C GLY A 162 5.88 -0.25 -19.04
N LEU A 163 6.56 0.88 -18.83
CA LEU A 163 6.11 2.19 -19.28
C LEU A 163 6.18 2.31 -20.81
N PRO A 164 5.31 3.14 -21.45
CA PRO A 164 5.38 3.38 -22.89
C PRO A 164 6.77 3.84 -23.32
N GLY A 165 7.37 3.09 -24.26
CA GLY A 165 8.72 3.36 -24.79
C GLY A 165 9.87 2.93 -23.87
N GLN A 166 9.60 2.35 -22.72
CA GLN A 166 10.63 1.84 -21.81
C GLN A 166 11.40 0.68 -22.45
N THR A 167 12.68 0.64 -22.20
CA THR A 167 13.59 -0.43 -22.67
C THR A 167 14.34 -1.04 -21.49
N ALA A 168 14.88 -2.25 -21.64
CA ALA A 168 15.75 -2.86 -20.63
C ALA A 168 16.93 -1.96 -20.24
N ALA A 169 17.45 -1.17 -21.20
CA ALA A 169 18.55 -0.25 -20.94
C ALA A 169 18.11 0.98 -20.12
N SER A 170 16.93 1.58 -20.41
CA SER A 170 16.42 2.72 -19.63
C SER A 170 15.99 2.26 -18.23
N TRP A 171 15.37 1.08 -18.11
CA TRP A 171 15.02 0.48 -16.82
C TRP A 171 16.26 0.27 -15.95
N LYS A 172 17.32 -0.34 -16.53
CA LYS A 172 18.57 -0.52 -15.81
C LYS A 172 19.18 0.80 -15.36
N ARG A 173 19.19 1.84 -16.21
CA ARG A 173 19.69 3.19 -15.82
C ARG A 173 18.87 3.79 -14.67
N THR A 174 17.55 3.58 -14.66
CA THR A 174 16.68 4.02 -13.56
C THR A 174 17.07 3.33 -12.25
N LEU A 175 17.23 2.01 -12.26
CA LEU A 175 17.64 1.26 -11.06
C LEU A 175 19.03 1.68 -10.58
N ASP A 176 20.03 1.77 -11.48
CA ASP A 176 21.39 2.20 -11.14
C ASP A 176 21.41 3.62 -10.52
N GLY A 177 20.61 4.55 -11.07
CA GLY A 177 20.50 5.92 -10.58
C GLY A 177 19.84 5.99 -9.20
N VAL A 178 18.76 5.24 -8.97
CA VAL A 178 18.08 5.15 -7.68
C VAL A 178 18.97 4.48 -6.64
N LEU A 179 19.67 3.40 -6.98
CA LEU A 179 20.63 2.74 -6.09
C LEU A 179 21.79 3.67 -5.73
N THR A 180 22.25 4.51 -6.66
CA THR A 180 23.28 5.54 -6.37
C THR A 180 22.77 6.60 -5.39
N ALA A 181 21.47 6.97 -5.49
CA ALA A 181 20.83 7.89 -4.53
C ALA A 181 20.58 7.23 -3.16
N ALA A 182 20.62 5.88 -3.10
CA ALA A 182 20.53 5.06 -1.89
C ALA A 182 19.32 5.43 -0.99
N PRO A 183 18.08 5.27 -1.46
CA PRO A 183 16.89 5.38 -0.61
C PRO A 183 16.87 4.23 0.41
N HIS A 184 16.02 4.31 1.43
CA HIS A 184 15.88 3.25 2.43
C HIS A 184 14.92 2.14 1.98
N HIS A 185 14.04 2.47 1.04
CA HIS A 185 12.96 1.61 0.57
C HIS A 185 12.71 1.88 -0.92
N VAL A 186 12.35 0.86 -1.68
CA VAL A 186 11.98 0.97 -3.11
C VAL A 186 10.75 0.10 -3.37
N SER A 187 9.71 0.69 -3.96
CA SER A 187 8.58 -0.05 -4.50
C SER A 187 8.71 -0.13 -6.02
N VAL A 188 8.42 -1.28 -6.60
CA VAL A 188 8.45 -1.52 -8.04
C VAL A 188 7.10 -2.06 -8.48
N TYR A 189 6.42 -1.30 -9.33
CA TYR A 189 5.09 -1.63 -9.83
C TYR A 189 5.12 -1.87 -11.33
N PRO A 190 4.56 -2.97 -11.86
CA PRO A 190 4.26 -3.06 -13.27
C PRO A 190 3.14 -2.07 -13.63
N LEU A 191 3.26 -1.43 -14.78
CA LEU A 191 2.18 -0.55 -15.29
C LEU A 191 0.94 -1.38 -15.58
N THR A 192 -0.19 -0.98 -15.00
CA THR A 192 -1.52 -1.51 -15.31
C THR A 192 -2.32 -0.44 -16.05
N LEU A 193 -3.05 -0.84 -17.07
CA LEU A 193 -3.96 0.05 -17.81
C LEU A 193 -5.34 0.03 -17.13
N GLU A 194 -5.61 1.04 -16.32
CA GLU A 194 -6.87 1.18 -15.61
C GLU A 194 -7.93 1.86 -16.49
N GLU A 195 -9.10 1.23 -16.59
CA GLU A 195 -10.24 1.76 -17.36
C GLU A 195 -10.60 3.18 -16.90
N GLY A 196 -10.91 4.05 -17.87
CA GLY A 196 -11.23 5.46 -17.57
C GLY A 196 -10.01 6.39 -17.50
N THR A 197 -8.78 5.88 -17.43
CA THR A 197 -7.57 6.71 -17.46
C THR A 197 -7.26 7.25 -18.86
N PRO A 198 -6.53 8.37 -18.99
CA PRO A 198 -6.08 8.83 -20.30
C PRO A 198 -5.21 7.81 -21.04
N LEU A 199 -4.32 7.11 -20.34
CA LEU A 199 -3.40 6.13 -20.94
C LEU A 199 -4.18 4.92 -21.49
N TYR A 200 -5.16 4.40 -20.75
CA TYR A 200 -6.06 3.35 -21.24
C TYR A 200 -6.76 3.75 -22.55
N ARG A 201 -7.31 4.99 -22.60
CA ARG A 201 -7.94 5.48 -23.84
C ARG A 201 -6.98 5.67 -25.00
N MET A 202 -5.69 5.93 -24.72
CA MET A 202 -4.65 5.97 -25.74
C MET A 202 -4.31 4.56 -26.23
N ALA A 203 -4.13 3.60 -25.34
CA ALA A 203 -3.84 2.20 -25.68
C ALA A 203 -4.97 1.55 -26.49
N CYS A 204 -6.23 1.84 -26.21
CA CYS A 204 -7.36 1.40 -27.03
C CYS A 204 -7.31 1.89 -28.51
N ARG A 205 -6.46 2.86 -28.83
CA ARG A 205 -6.27 3.39 -30.20
C ARG A 205 -4.93 3.02 -30.79
N ASP A 206 -3.99 2.64 -29.97
CA ASP A 206 -2.61 2.31 -30.33
C ASP A 206 -2.12 1.16 -29.44
N GLU A 207 -2.26 -0.06 -29.93
CA GLU A 207 -1.87 -1.29 -29.24
C GLU A 207 -0.37 -1.30 -28.84
N SER A 208 0.47 -0.46 -29.46
CA SER A 208 1.88 -0.35 -29.08
C SER A 208 2.09 0.26 -27.68
N LEU A 209 1.05 0.82 -27.07
CA LEU A 209 1.04 1.34 -25.72
C LEU A 209 0.57 0.33 -24.68
N GLU A 210 0.12 -0.85 -25.09
CA GLU A 210 -0.22 -1.94 -24.18
C GLU A 210 1.06 -2.45 -23.50
N PRO A 211 1.04 -2.65 -22.17
CA PRO A 211 2.17 -3.23 -21.46
C PRO A 211 2.44 -4.65 -21.94
N ASP A 212 3.71 -4.95 -22.19
CA ASP A 212 4.20 -6.29 -22.49
C ASP A 212 4.48 -7.01 -21.15
N GLU A 213 3.69 -8.02 -20.80
CA GLU A 213 3.78 -8.75 -19.54
C GLU A 213 5.11 -9.51 -19.41
N ASP A 214 5.64 -10.08 -20.50
CA ASP A 214 6.95 -10.74 -20.50
C ASP A 214 8.08 -9.74 -20.23
N PHE A 215 7.97 -8.54 -20.81
CA PHE A 215 8.92 -7.45 -20.53
C PHE A 215 8.80 -6.95 -19.10
N GLN A 216 7.59 -6.81 -18.56
CA GLN A 216 7.36 -6.44 -17.16
C GLN A 216 7.95 -7.47 -16.20
N ALA A 217 7.72 -8.76 -16.44
CA ALA A 217 8.30 -9.83 -15.65
C ALA A 217 9.84 -9.79 -15.66
N ALA A 218 10.44 -9.61 -16.85
CA ALA A 218 11.89 -9.45 -16.96
C ALA A 218 12.41 -8.20 -16.22
N CYS A 219 11.67 -7.08 -16.24
CA CYS A 219 12.01 -5.88 -15.49
C CYS A 219 11.95 -6.11 -13.97
N MET A 220 10.94 -6.84 -13.49
CA MET A 220 10.78 -7.21 -12.07
C MET A 220 11.95 -8.11 -11.62
N ASP A 221 12.38 -9.05 -12.47
CA ASP A 221 13.54 -9.91 -12.18
C ASP A 221 14.83 -9.10 -12.06
N VAL A 222 15.08 -8.19 -13.00
CA VAL A 222 16.25 -7.30 -12.95
C VAL A 222 16.22 -6.42 -11.70
N ALA A 223 15.05 -5.90 -11.32
CA ALA A 223 14.92 -5.12 -10.10
C ALA A 223 15.26 -5.96 -8.86
N ARG A 224 14.71 -7.17 -8.76
CA ARG A 224 14.96 -8.10 -7.65
C ARG A 224 16.45 -8.44 -7.52
N GLU A 225 17.13 -8.69 -8.65
CA GLU A 225 18.56 -9.00 -8.66
C GLU A 225 19.39 -7.79 -8.20
N LEU A 226 19.20 -6.62 -8.82
CA LEU A 226 20.02 -5.44 -8.53
C LEU A 226 19.75 -4.88 -7.13
N LEU A 227 18.49 -4.81 -6.68
CA LEU A 227 18.15 -4.40 -5.33
C LEU A 227 18.70 -5.39 -4.31
N GLY A 228 18.55 -6.70 -4.55
CA GLY A 228 19.10 -7.73 -3.68
C GLY A 228 20.64 -7.66 -3.55
N ALA A 229 21.34 -7.43 -4.66
CA ALA A 229 22.81 -7.24 -4.66
C ALA A 229 23.24 -5.98 -3.89
N ALA A 230 22.35 -4.97 -3.79
CA ALA A 230 22.58 -3.74 -3.03
C ALA A 230 22.11 -3.83 -1.56
N GLY A 231 21.65 -5.01 -1.10
CA GLY A 231 21.27 -5.25 0.29
C GLY A 231 19.81 -4.97 0.62
N TYR A 232 18.97 -4.69 -0.37
CA TYR A 232 17.53 -4.62 -0.16
C TYR A 232 16.92 -6.01 -0.22
N HIS A 233 15.95 -6.28 0.63
CA HIS A 233 15.20 -7.53 0.59
C HIS A 233 13.73 -7.28 0.28
N PRO A 234 13.09 -8.14 -0.55
CA PRO A 234 11.65 -8.08 -0.78
C PRO A 234 10.94 -8.56 0.49
N TYR A 235 9.93 -7.82 0.96
CA TYR A 235 9.14 -8.22 2.12
C TYR A 235 7.65 -8.37 1.79
N GLU A 236 7.19 -7.78 0.69
CA GLU A 236 5.85 -7.93 0.12
C GLU A 236 5.90 -7.81 -1.42
N VAL A 237 4.74 -7.92 -2.09
CA VAL A 237 4.63 -8.09 -3.56
C VAL A 237 5.32 -7.00 -4.41
N ALA A 238 5.39 -5.76 -3.94
CA ALA A 238 5.94 -4.65 -4.71
C ALA A 238 7.18 -4.03 -4.08
N SER A 239 7.45 -4.27 -2.79
CA SER A 239 8.36 -3.45 -2.01
C SER A 239 9.60 -4.17 -1.52
N TYR A 240 10.71 -3.44 -1.61
CA TYR A 240 12.05 -3.83 -1.16
C TYR A 240 12.55 -2.82 -0.13
N ALA A 241 13.19 -3.28 0.93
CA ALA A 241 13.70 -2.42 1.98
C ALA A 241 15.10 -2.85 2.43
N LEU A 242 15.87 -1.90 2.94
CA LEU A 242 17.01 -2.19 3.83
C LEU A 242 16.47 -2.68 5.18
N ASP A 243 17.27 -3.45 5.93
CA ASP A 243 16.89 -3.98 7.24
C ASP A 243 16.33 -2.90 8.18
N GLY A 244 15.11 -3.10 8.67
CA GLY A 244 14.42 -2.18 9.58
C GLY A 244 13.75 -0.98 8.92
N HIS A 245 13.71 -0.93 7.58
CA HIS A 245 13.06 0.13 6.81
C HIS A 245 11.83 -0.37 6.03
N GLU A 246 11.32 -1.55 6.33
CA GLU A 246 10.04 -2.03 5.77
C GLU A 246 8.91 -1.08 6.15
N CYS A 247 7.92 -0.91 5.29
CA CYS A 247 6.76 -0.09 5.58
C CYS A 247 5.81 -0.83 6.54
N ALA A 248 5.84 -0.45 7.81
CA ALA A 248 5.00 -1.07 8.83
C ALA A 248 3.51 -0.83 8.58
N HIS A 249 3.15 0.26 7.90
CA HIS A 249 1.77 0.54 7.50
C HIS A 249 1.28 -0.47 6.46
N ASN A 250 2.06 -0.76 5.41
CA ASN A 250 1.72 -1.78 4.42
C ASN A 250 1.62 -3.17 5.07
N ILE A 251 2.57 -3.51 5.96
CA ILE A 251 2.53 -4.76 6.70
C ILE A 251 1.26 -4.86 7.56
N ALA A 252 0.78 -3.76 8.14
CA ALA A 252 -0.47 -3.77 8.91
C ALA A 252 -1.67 -4.18 8.03
N TYR A 253 -1.75 -3.70 6.78
CA TYR A 253 -2.78 -4.15 5.83
C TYR A 253 -2.63 -5.63 5.48
N TRP A 254 -1.43 -6.07 5.09
CA TRP A 254 -1.18 -7.45 4.67
C TRP A 254 -1.30 -8.48 5.80
N THR A 255 -1.33 -8.03 7.04
CA THR A 255 -1.54 -8.89 8.22
C THR A 255 -2.94 -8.76 8.81
N GLY A 256 -3.89 -8.15 8.09
CA GLY A 256 -5.28 -8.04 8.48
C GLY A 256 -5.51 -7.22 9.76
N ARG A 257 -4.66 -6.23 10.05
CA ARG A 257 -4.85 -5.34 11.21
C ARG A 257 -5.99 -4.36 10.96
N GLY A 258 -6.70 -3.98 12.02
CA GLY A 258 -7.69 -2.91 11.95
C GLY A 258 -7.04 -1.57 11.62
N TYR A 259 -7.69 -0.79 10.76
CA TYR A 259 -7.23 0.54 10.35
C TYR A 259 -8.38 1.52 10.17
N LEU A 260 -8.09 2.80 10.33
CA LEU A 260 -9.00 3.90 10.08
C LEU A 260 -8.65 4.61 8.79
N GLY A 261 -9.68 4.97 8.03
CA GLY A 261 -9.61 5.89 6.91
C GLY A 261 -10.11 7.28 7.28
N LEU A 262 -9.39 8.30 6.85
CA LEU A 262 -9.75 9.71 7.05
C LEU A 262 -9.61 10.46 5.73
N GLY A 263 -10.69 11.13 5.32
CA GLY A 263 -10.77 11.84 4.05
C GLY A 263 -11.47 11.04 2.95
N ARG A 264 -11.83 11.74 1.87
CA ARG A 264 -12.52 11.16 0.71
C ARG A 264 -11.72 9.98 0.15
N SER A 265 -12.42 8.91 -0.21
CA SER A 265 -11.89 7.64 -0.71
C SER A 265 -10.97 6.88 0.25
N ALA A 266 -10.76 7.39 1.47
CA ALA A 266 -10.06 6.64 2.50
C ALA A 266 -10.92 5.46 2.98
N ALA A 267 -10.34 4.26 2.95
CA ALA A 267 -10.94 3.07 3.52
C ALA A 267 -10.56 2.89 4.99
N GLY A 268 -11.45 2.32 5.78
CA GLY A 268 -11.20 1.83 7.13
C GLY A 268 -11.73 0.40 7.29
N MET A 269 -11.08 -0.41 8.12
CA MET A 269 -11.51 -1.76 8.47
C MET A 269 -11.58 -1.90 9.98
N LEU A 270 -12.78 -2.14 10.49
CA LEU A 270 -13.07 -2.25 11.92
C LEU A 270 -13.64 -3.64 12.24
N ASP A 271 -13.23 -4.21 13.37
CA ASP A 271 -13.97 -5.34 13.91
C ASP A 271 -15.30 -4.89 14.56
N ALA A 272 -16.08 -5.85 14.97
CA ALA A 272 -17.40 -5.60 15.56
C ALA A 272 -17.34 -4.67 16.77
N GLU A 273 -16.37 -4.86 17.67
CA GLU A 273 -16.23 -4.08 18.91
C GLU A 273 -15.82 -2.63 18.61
N ASP A 274 -14.79 -2.44 17.77
CA ASP A 274 -14.35 -1.11 17.36
C ASP A 274 -15.42 -0.37 16.56
N PHE A 275 -16.16 -1.08 15.65
CA PHE A 275 -17.24 -0.46 14.91
C PHE A 275 -18.36 0.04 15.86
N ASP A 276 -18.84 -0.80 16.79
CA ASP A 276 -19.89 -0.43 17.72
C ASP A 276 -19.47 0.75 18.61
N ARG A 277 -18.21 0.77 19.05
CA ARG A 277 -17.62 1.86 19.85
C ARG A 277 -17.52 3.18 19.08
N LEU A 278 -17.20 3.12 17.78
CA LEU A 278 -16.90 4.27 16.93
C LEU A 278 -18.07 4.66 16.01
N ALA A 279 -19.22 3.97 16.08
CA ALA A 279 -20.36 4.15 15.17
C ALA A 279 -20.82 5.61 15.06
N GLY A 280 -20.76 6.38 16.16
CA GLY A 280 -21.09 7.80 16.17
C GLY A 280 -20.20 8.70 15.30
N LEU A 281 -19.05 8.17 14.83
CA LEU A 281 -18.17 8.86 13.89
C LEU A 281 -18.55 8.66 12.42
N PHE A 282 -19.51 7.78 12.13
CA PHE A 282 -19.91 7.41 10.77
C PHE A 282 -21.40 7.73 10.54
N PRO A 283 -21.74 9.01 10.33
CA PRO A 283 -23.13 9.42 10.18
C PRO A 283 -23.79 8.74 8.97
N GLY A 284 -25.03 8.30 9.12
CA GLY A 284 -25.78 7.63 8.06
C GLY A 284 -25.43 6.15 7.84
N VAL A 285 -24.40 5.62 8.51
CA VAL A 285 -24.05 4.21 8.42
C VAL A 285 -25.00 3.38 9.29
N SER A 286 -25.59 2.34 8.70
CA SER A 286 -26.47 1.40 9.40
C SER A 286 -25.71 0.56 10.43
N PRO A 287 -26.38 0.07 11.50
CA PRO A 287 -25.80 -0.89 12.41
C PRO A 287 -25.24 -2.13 11.67
N ARG A 288 -24.14 -2.68 12.16
CA ARG A 288 -23.44 -3.80 11.48
C ARG A 288 -24.21 -5.13 11.47
N GLY A 289 -25.30 -5.28 12.24
CA GLY A 289 -25.98 -6.57 12.40
C GLY A 289 -25.07 -7.62 13.05
N ASP A 290 -24.91 -8.76 12.39
CA ASP A 290 -24.06 -9.88 12.78
C ASP A 290 -22.69 -9.89 12.06
N ALA A 291 -22.35 -8.80 11.33
CA ALA A 291 -21.06 -8.70 10.65
C ALA A 291 -19.89 -8.85 11.64
N TYR A 292 -18.89 -9.61 11.22
CA TYR A 292 -17.67 -9.84 11.98
C TYR A 292 -16.68 -8.66 11.84
N ARG A 293 -16.60 -8.10 10.61
CA ARG A 293 -15.85 -6.87 10.28
C ARG A 293 -16.71 -5.94 9.44
N VAL A 294 -16.39 -4.66 9.48
CA VAL A 294 -17.02 -3.63 8.65
C VAL A 294 -15.93 -2.85 7.93
N ARG A 295 -16.02 -2.85 6.60
CA ARG A 295 -15.22 -1.93 5.77
C ARG A 295 -16.02 -0.70 5.47
N LEU A 296 -15.41 0.46 5.64
CA LEU A 296 -15.98 1.77 5.40
C LEU A 296 -15.13 2.53 4.41
N VAL A 297 -15.73 3.09 3.36
CA VAL A 297 -15.03 4.00 2.43
C VAL A 297 -15.78 5.33 2.42
N GLN A 298 -15.11 6.41 2.81
CA GLN A 298 -15.69 7.76 2.75
C GLN A 298 -15.83 8.21 1.29
N ARG A 299 -17.03 8.65 0.87
CA ARG A 299 -17.34 8.99 -0.54
C ARG A 299 -17.38 10.49 -0.83
N ASP A 300 -17.45 11.32 0.18
CA ASP A 300 -17.51 12.79 0.10
C ASP A 300 -16.44 13.47 0.96
N ASP A 301 -16.29 14.77 0.79
CA ASP A 301 -15.27 15.54 1.50
C ASP A 301 -15.67 15.78 2.96
N ASP A 302 -16.97 15.94 3.25
CA ASP A 302 -17.53 16.28 4.57
C ASP A 302 -17.92 15.06 5.42
N ALA A 303 -17.57 13.85 4.97
CA ALA A 303 -17.79 12.59 5.69
C ALA A 303 -19.26 12.33 6.07
N THR A 304 -20.19 12.66 5.15
CA THR A 304 -21.63 12.39 5.29
C THR A 304 -22.07 11.14 4.52
N ALA A 305 -21.28 10.69 3.54
CA ALA A 305 -21.55 9.53 2.72
C ALA A 305 -20.44 8.47 2.83
N PHE A 306 -20.84 7.24 3.16
CA PHE A 306 -19.95 6.08 3.27
C PHE A 306 -20.48 4.94 2.42
N GLU A 307 -19.58 4.28 1.70
CA GLU A 307 -19.83 2.92 1.23
C GLU A 307 -19.46 1.97 2.36
N VAL A 308 -20.30 0.96 2.59
CA VAL A 308 -20.15 0.04 3.72
C VAL A 308 -20.23 -1.39 3.21
N GLU A 309 -19.24 -2.18 3.58
CA GLU A 309 -19.23 -3.60 3.34
C GLU A 309 -19.21 -4.34 4.68
N HIS A 310 -20.11 -5.30 4.84
CA HIS A 310 -20.23 -6.14 6.02
C HIS A 310 -19.65 -7.51 5.73
N LEU A 311 -18.58 -7.88 6.42
CA LEU A 311 -17.91 -9.15 6.22
C LEU A 311 -18.32 -10.15 7.32
N SER A 312 -18.69 -11.35 6.91
CA SER A 312 -18.85 -12.51 7.79
C SER A 312 -17.48 -12.98 8.33
N GLN A 313 -17.48 -13.93 9.27
CA GLN A 313 -16.25 -14.53 9.76
C GLN A 313 -15.49 -15.30 8.66
N ARG A 314 -16.22 -15.93 7.73
CA ARG A 314 -15.63 -16.69 6.62
C ARG A 314 -14.96 -15.75 5.62
N GLU A 315 -15.66 -14.71 5.16
CA GLU A 315 -15.10 -13.69 4.26
C GLU A 315 -13.87 -13.00 4.86
N ALA A 316 -13.93 -12.64 6.14
CA ALA A 316 -12.79 -12.05 6.84
C ALA A 316 -11.58 -13.00 6.94
N ALA A 317 -11.82 -14.30 7.12
CA ALA A 317 -10.75 -15.30 7.17
C ALA A 317 -10.13 -15.54 5.78
N ALA A 318 -10.95 -15.60 4.73
CA ALA A 318 -10.49 -15.71 3.34
C ALA A 318 -9.66 -14.50 2.93
N GLU A 319 -10.13 -13.29 3.27
CA GLU A 319 -9.38 -12.05 3.05
C GLU A 319 -8.02 -12.04 3.79
N ASP A 320 -7.98 -12.42 5.06
CA ASP A 320 -6.72 -12.49 5.82
C ASP A 320 -5.71 -13.46 5.18
N LEU A 321 -6.17 -14.58 4.63
CA LEU A 321 -5.33 -15.55 3.92
C LEU A 321 -4.80 -14.95 2.61
N MET A 322 -5.67 -14.34 1.82
CA MET A 322 -5.32 -13.67 0.57
C MET A 322 -4.30 -12.55 0.81
N LEU A 323 -4.53 -11.70 1.82
CA LEU A 323 -3.62 -10.61 2.19
C LEU A 323 -2.25 -11.14 2.64
N ALA A 324 -2.22 -12.25 3.40
CA ALA A 324 -0.97 -12.86 3.84
C ALA A 324 -0.14 -13.42 2.67
N CYS A 325 -0.76 -13.85 1.57
CA CYS A 325 -0.06 -14.27 0.35
C CYS A 325 0.72 -13.12 -0.31
N ARG A 326 0.38 -11.85 -0.02
CA ARG A 326 1.12 -10.68 -0.52
C ARG A 326 2.46 -10.48 0.18
N MET A 327 2.67 -11.12 1.32
CA MET A 327 3.94 -11.06 2.05
C MET A 327 4.90 -12.13 1.55
N THR A 328 6.17 -11.79 1.41
CA THR A 328 7.23 -12.75 1.03
C THR A 328 7.29 -13.95 1.99
N ARG A 329 6.99 -13.71 3.28
CA ARG A 329 6.91 -14.78 4.29
C ARG A 329 5.68 -15.67 4.13
N GLY A 330 4.65 -15.24 3.41
CA GLY A 330 3.43 -15.99 3.15
C GLY A 330 2.53 -16.24 4.37
N VAL A 331 1.65 -17.22 4.23
CA VAL A 331 0.60 -17.56 5.20
C VAL A 331 1.19 -18.44 6.32
N ALA A 332 1.17 -17.95 7.55
CA ALA A 332 1.65 -18.70 8.72
C ALA A 332 0.67 -19.83 9.11
N SER A 333 1.19 -20.92 9.70
CA SER A 333 0.36 -22.05 10.16
C SER A 333 -0.73 -21.63 11.14
N ASP A 334 -0.43 -20.71 12.06
CA ASP A 334 -1.42 -20.20 13.02
C ASP A 334 -2.61 -19.48 12.34
N LEU A 335 -2.38 -18.84 11.18
CA LEU A 335 -3.46 -18.21 10.41
C LEU A 335 -4.34 -19.27 9.74
N LEU A 336 -3.74 -20.31 9.13
CA LEU A 336 -4.47 -21.45 8.56
C LEU A 336 -5.33 -22.15 9.60
N VAL A 337 -4.76 -22.47 10.77
CA VAL A 337 -5.50 -23.09 11.89
C VAL A 337 -6.66 -22.22 12.38
N ARG A 338 -6.48 -20.89 12.40
CA ARG A 338 -7.59 -19.98 12.76
C ARG A 338 -8.67 -19.96 11.68
N ALA A 339 -8.29 -19.90 10.41
CA ALA A 339 -9.23 -19.91 9.28
C ALA A 339 -10.04 -21.21 9.23
N ALA A 340 -9.44 -22.34 9.58
CA ALA A 340 -10.13 -23.66 9.63
C ALA A 340 -11.26 -23.75 10.68
N ARG A 341 -11.43 -22.74 11.52
CA ARG A 341 -12.58 -22.65 12.44
C ARG A 341 -13.87 -22.20 11.76
N VAL A 342 -13.76 -21.57 10.59
CA VAL A 342 -14.89 -20.97 9.86
C VAL A 342 -14.92 -21.35 8.38
N ILE A 343 -13.80 -21.81 7.82
CA ILE A 343 -13.68 -22.38 6.48
C ILE A 343 -13.49 -23.90 6.67
N PRO A 344 -14.23 -24.77 5.96
CA PRO A 344 -14.01 -26.23 6.02
C PRO A 344 -12.54 -26.58 5.77
N ALA A 345 -11.97 -27.44 6.62
CA ALA A 345 -10.54 -27.75 6.60
C ALA A 345 -10.10 -28.44 5.28
N ASP A 346 -10.99 -29.20 4.66
CA ASP A 346 -10.78 -29.85 3.36
C ASP A 346 -10.75 -28.83 2.20
N GLU A 347 -11.61 -27.81 2.21
CA GLU A 347 -11.59 -26.71 1.23
C GLU A 347 -10.27 -25.91 1.36
N LEU A 348 -9.88 -25.59 2.58
CA LEU A 348 -8.65 -24.86 2.85
C LEU A 348 -7.38 -25.66 2.47
N ALA A 349 -7.35 -26.95 2.78
CA ALA A 349 -6.26 -27.84 2.37
C ALA A 349 -6.18 -27.95 0.83
N ALA A 350 -7.33 -28.08 0.16
CA ALA A 350 -7.38 -28.14 -1.30
C ALA A 350 -6.86 -26.84 -1.97
N ALA A 351 -7.16 -25.66 -1.41
CA ALA A 351 -6.61 -24.39 -1.91
C ALA A 351 -5.08 -24.34 -1.74
N CYS A 352 -4.55 -24.79 -0.59
CA CYS A 352 -3.11 -24.92 -0.40
C CYS A 352 -2.47 -25.90 -1.39
N ASP A 353 -3.05 -27.10 -1.56
CA ASP A 353 -2.57 -28.11 -2.51
C ASP A 353 -2.58 -27.56 -3.94
N ARG A 354 -3.62 -26.82 -4.32
CA ARG A 354 -3.71 -26.18 -5.63
C ARG A 354 -2.61 -25.14 -5.85
N ALA A 355 -2.28 -24.32 -4.85
CA ALA A 355 -1.17 -23.38 -4.91
C ALA A 355 0.20 -24.09 -5.09
N LEU A 356 0.38 -25.25 -4.45
CA LEU A 356 1.58 -26.09 -4.60
C LEU A 356 1.66 -26.72 -5.99
N GLU A 357 0.56 -27.30 -6.48
CA GLU A 357 0.47 -27.94 -7.82
C GLU A 357 0.78 -26.96 -8.95
N LEU A 358 0.31 -25.71 -8.83
CA LEU A 358 0.59 -24.66 -9.79
C LEU A 358 2.01 -24.09 -9.65
N GLY A 359 2.77 -24.51 -8.65
CA GLY A 359 4.11 -23.98 -8.37
C GLY A 359 4.12 -22.55 -7.83
N LEU A 360 2.95 -22.00 -7.44
CA LEU A 360 2.81 -20.63 -6.94
C LEU A 360 3.28 -20.46 -5.49
N ALA A 361 3.25 -21.53 -4.72
CA ALA A 361 3.67 -21.53 -3.31
C ALA A 361 4.50 -22.76 -2.96
N THR A 362 5.14 -22.71 -1.81
CA THR A 362 5.90 -23.82 -1.22
C THR A 362 5.74 -23.83 0.29
N TRP A 363 5.83 -25.02 0.90
CA TRP A 363 5.87 -25.12 2.35
C TRP A 363 7.25 -24.82 2.89
N VAL A 364 7.34 -23.91 3.86
CA VAL A 364 8.55 -23.56 4.60
C VAL A 364 8.33 -23.85 6.07
N PRO A 365 9.10 -24.78 6.70
CA PRO A 365 8.98 -25.05 8.13
C PRO A 365 9.17 -23.79 8.98
N GLU A 366 8.32 -23.59 10.01
CA GLU A 366 8.40 -22.43 10.92
C GLU A 366 9.39 -22.64 12.07
N THR A 367 9.74 -23.88 12.37
CA THR A 367 10.73 -24.24 13.40
C THR A 367 11.77 -25.21 12.85
N LEU A 368 13.06 -24.90 13.07
CA LEU A 368 14.14 -25.80 12.72
C LEU A 368 14.05 -27.08 13.57
N GLY A 369 13.96 -28.25 12.93
CA GLY A 369 14.16 -29.56 13.55
C GLY A 369 12.94 -30.25 14.16
N VAL A 370 11.71 -29.78 13.92
CA VAL A 370 10.52 -30.39 14.57
C VAL A 370 9.75 -31.39 13.70
N HIS A 371 10.02 -31.43 12.38
CA HIS A 371 9.40 -32.43 11.49
C HIS A 371 10.39 -32.97 10.47
N GLU A 372 10.84 -34.21 10.64
CA GLU A 372 11.78 -34.91 9.72
C GLU A 372 11.07 -35.78 8.67
N GLY A 373 9.76 -35.65 8.47
CA GLY A 373 8.99 -36.48 7.54
C GLY A 373 8.18 -35.66 6.53
N PRO A 374 7.68 -36.30 5.47
CA PRO A 374 6.72 -35.68 4.56
C PRO A 374 5.42 -35.37 5.32
N PHE A 375 4.82 -34.21 5.02
CA PHE A 375 3.54 -33.79 5.57
C PHE A 375 2.62 -33.26 4.45
N THR A 376 1.33 -33.19 4.72
CA THR A 376 0.30 -32.72 3.79
C THR A 376 -0.23 -31.35 4.21
N SER A 377 -0.91 -30.67 3.29
CA SER A 377 -1.63 -29.42 3.62
C SER A 377 -2.66 -29.65 4.74
N ALA A 378 -3.32 -30.80 4.77
CA ALA A 378 -4.25 -31.16 5.84
C ALA A 378 -3.59 -31.23 7.22
N ASP A 379 -2.34 -31.70 7.31
CA ASP A 379 -1.60 -31.73 8.58
C ASP A 379 -1.31 -30.32 9.12
N VAL A 380 -1.00 -29.37 8.23
CA VAL A 380 -0.76 -27.97 8.60
C VAL A 380 -2.06 -27.28 9.00
N VAL A 381 -3.11 -27.45 8.22
CA VAL A 381 -4.45 -26.88 8.49
C VAL A 381 -5.03 -27.41 9.81
N ALA A 382 -4.81 -28.70 10.11
CA ALA A 382 -5.20 -29.31 11.39
C ALA A 382 -4.30 -28.89 12.57
N GLY A 383 -3.19 -28.18 12.34
CA GLY A 383 -2.26 -27.76 13.36
C GLY A 383 -1.30 -28.86 13.86
N HIS A 384 -1.21 -29.98 13.16
CA HIS A 384 -0.29 -31.08 13.48
C HIS A 384 1.16 -30.72 13.10
N VAL A 385 1.34 -29.87 12.07
CA VAL A 385 2.62 -29.42 11.55
C VAL A 385 2.66 -27.89 11.51
N ARG A 386 3.79 -27.33 11.90
CA ARG A 386 4.04 -25.88 11.80
C ARG A 386 4.87 -25.57 10.57
N ALA A 387 4.19 -25.13 9.52
CA ALA A 387 4.81 -24.67 8.29
C ALA A 387 4.01 -23.49 7.73
N ARG A 388 4.69 -22.58 7.04
CA ARG A 388 4.05 -21.47 6.32
C ARG A 388 3.96 -21.77 4.85
N LEU A 389 2.88 -21.37 4.21
CA LEU A 389 2.75 -21.39 2.77
C LEU A 389 3.32 -20.13 2.19
N ALA A 390 4.56 -20.17 1.70
CA ALA A 390 5.27 -19.02 1.19
C ALA A 390 5.15 -18.95 -0.34
N PRO A 391 4.91 -17.75 -0.94
CA PRO A 391 4.95 -17.57 -2.39
C PRO A 391 6.32 -17.98 -2.96
N THR A 392 6.32 -18.69 -4.07
CA THR A 392 7.51 -18.92 -4.89
C THR A 392 7.81 -17.67 -5.73
N HIS A 393 8.89 -17.71 -6.52
CA HIS A 393 9.15 -16.65 -7.50
C HIS A 393 8.01 -16.54 -8.53
N LEU A 394 7.49 -17.67 -9.03
CA LEU A 394 6.34 -17.68 -9.92
C LEU A 394 5.09 -17.11 -9.23
N GLY A 395 4.79 -17.54 -8.00
CA GLY A 395 3.66 -17.03 -7.24
C GLY A 395 3.79 -15.56 -6.83
N TRP A 396 4.99 -15.00 -6.91
CA TRP A 396 5.22 -13.58 -6.76
C TRP A 396 4.92 -12.80 -8.05
N LEU A 397 5.30 -13.32 -9.22
CA LEU A 397 4.97 -12.74 -10.54
C LEU A 397 3.47 -12.89 -10.86
N ASP A 398 2.92 -14.08 -10.67
CA ASP A 398 1.50 -14.42 -10.91
C ASP A 398 0.65 -14.29 -9.63
N GLY A 399 0.93 -13.26 -8.84
CA GLY A 399 0.33 -13.07 -7.51
C GLY A 399 -1.19 -13.09 -7.52
N ASN A 400 -1.83 -12.52 -8.54
CA ASN A 400 -3.30 -12.50 -8.64
C ASN A 400 -3.89 -13.90 -8.68
N VAL A 401 -3.29 -14.85 -9.39
CA VAL A 401 -3.74 -16.25 -9.41
C VAL A 401 -3.63 -16.89 -8.03
N LEU A 402 -2.51 -16.64 -7.31
CA LEU A 402 -2.34 -17.13 -5.94
C LEU A 402 -3.36 -16.52 -4.98
N PHE A 403 -3.65 -15.22 -5.11
CA PHE A 403 -4.56 -14.49 -4.22
C PHE A 403 -6.01 -14.97 -4.42
N GLU A 404 -6.42 -15.20 -5.67
CA GLU A 404 -7.75 -15.68 -6.02
C GLU A 404 -8.07 -17.05 -5.38
N LEU A 405 -7.10 -17.98 -5.31
CA LEU A 405 -7.28 -19.28 -4.66
C LEU A 405 -7.77 -19.19 -3.20
N PHE A 406 -7.37 -18.13 -2.48
CA PHE A 406 -7.78 -17.91 -1.10
C PHE A 406 -8.99 -16.98 -0.99
N TRP A 407 -9.14 -16.03 -1.92
CA TRP A 407 -10.33 -15.19 -1.99
C TRP A 407 -11.60 -15.99 -2.29
N ASP A 408 -11.52 -16.99 -3.15
CA ASP A 408 -12.65 -17.87 -3.51
C ASP A 408 -13.16 -18.75 -2.34
N LEU A 409 -12.46 -18.74 -1.20
CA LEU A 409 -12.92 -19.38 0.03
C LEU A 409 -13.92 -18.53 0.83
N ALA A 410 -14.20 -17.29 0.39
CA ALA A 410 -15.10 -16.34 1.06
C ALA A 410 -16.57 -16.79 1.16
#